data_e0c968e22c6d4af3d09bca359b2052c4
#
_entry.id   e0c968e22c6d4af3d09bca359b2052c4
#
_cell.length_a   1.000
_cell.length_b   1.000
_cell.length_c   1.000
_cell.angle_alpha   90.00
_cell.angle_beta   90.00
_cell.angle_gamma   90.00
#
_symmetry.space_group_name_H-M   'P 1'
#
loop_
_entity.id
_entity.type
_entity.pdbx_description
1 polymer ?
#
loop_
_entity_poly.entity_id
_entity_poly.type
_entity_poly.pdbx_seq_one_letter_code
_entity_poly.pdbx_strand_id
1 'polypeptide(L)'
;MMDLDDGHVVVDVRRQDEFDEGHIPGAICIPNESITDSMPPELPDLEQIILIYCRSGRRSKEAAQKLFDMGYTNVYEFGGIIDWTGEVVTEEAKDTAMTLTIDGKEMPVTWEDNASVKELKEICPLTVNLSMYGGFEQVGSIGQSINRDDKQISTKFGDIVLYSGNQIVVFYGSNSWAYTKLGHIDLSEEELTQLLGNGDVVLEIK
;
A
#
# COMPACT_ATOMS: atom_id res chain seq x y z
N MET A 1 -2.32 3.23 -27.27
CA MET A 1 -3.74 3.49 -26.97
C MET A 1 -3.98 3.70 -25.47
N MET A 2 -3.12 3.17 -24.61
CA MET A 2 -3.23 3.30 -23.14
C MET A 2 -2.59 4.57 -22.54
N ASP A 3 -1.95 5.41 -23.35
CA ASP A 3 -1.31 6.67 -22.92
C ASP A 3 -2.18 7.92 -23.18
N LEU A 4 -3.46 7.74 -23.54
CA LEU A 4 -4.38 8.84 -23.71
C LEU A 4 -5.13 9.07 -22.40
N ASP A 5 -5.04 10.27 -21.87
CA ASP A 5 -5.83 10.73 -20.71
C ASP A 5 -7.28 11.00 -21.17
N ASP A 6 -7.96 9.95 -21.62
CA ASP A 6 -9.33 9.95 -22.13
C ASP A 6 -10.36 9.41 -21.11
N GLY A 7 -9.90 9.17 -19.87
CA GLY A 7 -10.73 8.67 -18.79
C GLY A 7 -11.11 7.19 -18.92
N HIS A 8 -10.39 6.41 -19.72
CA HIS A 8 -10.63 4.96 -19.81
C HIS A 8 -10.27 4.23 -18.52
N VAL A 9 -10.93 3.10 -18.27
CA VAL A 9 -10.61 2.17 -17.19
C VAL A 9 -10.15 0.84 -17.79
N VAL A 10 -9.02 0.34 -17.30
CA VAL A 10 -8.51 -0.99 -17.68
C VAL A 10 -9.00 -2.01 -16.66
N VAL A 11 -9.67 -3.06 -17.12
CA VAL A 11 -10.27 -4.08 -16.26
C VAL A 11 -9.63 -5.43 -16.52
N ASP A 12 -9.05 -6.01 -15.49
CA ASP A 12 -8.61 -7.39 -15.47
C ASP A 12 -9.73 -8.29 -14.91
N VAL A 13 -10.21 -9.21 -15.72
CA VAL A 13 -11.30 -10.12 -15.30
C VAL A 13 -10.79 -11.52 -14.92
N ARG A 14 -9.50 -11.60 -14.58
CA ARG A 14 -8.95 -12.80 -13.95
C ARG A 14 -9.39 -12.88 -12.48
N ARG A 15 -8.97 -13.92 -11.78
CA ARG A 15 -9.15 -14.00 -10.34
C ARG A 15 -8.20 -13.06 -9.62
N GLN A 16 -8.51 -12.70 -8.39
CA GLN A 16 -7.68 -11.80 -7.59
C GLN A 16 -6.25 -12.33 -7.43
N ASP A 17 -6.07 -13.63 -7.16
CA ASP A 17 -4.75 -14.26 -7.05
C ASP A 17 -3.90 -14.14 -8.33
N GLU A 18 -4.52 -14.25 -9.52
CA GLU A 18 -3.83 -14.05 -10.80
C GLU A 18 -3.48 -12.57 -11.05
N PHE A 19 -4.31 -11.65 -10.55
CA PHE A 19 -4.07 -10.21 -10.63
C PHE A 19 -2.91 -9.80 -9.72
N ASP A 20 -2.87 -10.29 -8.48
CA ASP A 20 -1.84 -10.00 -7.50
C ASP A 20 -0.45 -10.49 -7.96
N GLU A 21 -0.39 -11.65 -8.64
CA GLU A 21 0.83 -12.19 -9.26
C GLU A 21 1.40 -11.32 -10.40
N GLY A 22 0.54 -10.47 -11.00
CA GLY A 22 0.98 -9.52 -12.03
C GLY A 22 -0.16 -9.06 -12.93
N HIS A 23 -0.29 -7.74 -13.13
CA HIS A 23 -1.33 -7.12 -13.94
C HIS A 23 -0.80 -5.92 -14.73
N ILE A 24 -1.58 -5.43 -15.68
CA ILE A 24 -1.25 -4.22 -16.46
C ILE A 24 -1.36 -2.99 -15.55
N PRO A 25 -0.35 -2.09 -15.53
CA PRO A 25 -0.37 -0.89 -14.69
C PRO A 25 -1.67 -0.09 -14.82
N GLY A 26 -2.26 0.29 -13.69
CA GLY A 26 -3.53 1.03 -13.63
C GLY A 26 -4.79 0.21 -13.86
N ALA A 27 -4.68 -1.10 -14.08
CA ALA A 27 -5.85 -1.97 -14.15
C ALA A 27 -6.51 -2.15 -12.78
N ILE A 28 -7.83 -2.31 -12.80
CA ILE A 28 -8.61 -2.75 -11.62
C ILE A 28 -9.02 -4.22 -11.81
N CYS A 29 -9.12 -4.98 -10.72
CA CYS A 29 -9.55 -6.38 -10.76
C CYS A 29 -11.06 -6.49 -10.55
N ILE A 30 -11.77 -7.01 -11.54
CA ILE A 30 -13.18 -7.40 -11.42
C ILE A 30 -13.33 -8.81 -12.00
N PRO A 31 -13.21 -9.87 -11.18
CA PRO A 31 -13.25 -11.25 -11.67
C PRO A 31 -14.51 -11.51 -12.52
N ASN A 32 -14.37 -12.22 -13.65
CA ASN A 32 -15.49 -12.56 -14.54
C ASN A 32 -16.65 -13.23 -13.81
N GLU A 33 -16.35 -13.99 -12.76
CA GLU A 33 -17.31 -14.71 -11.93
C GLU A 33 -18.13 -13.76 -11.04
N SER A 34 -17.59 -12.58 -10.70
CA SER A 34 -18.29 -11.56 -9.89
C SER A 34 -19.19 -10.64 -10.73
N ILE A 35 -18.97 -10.59 -12.06
CA ILE A 35 -19.85 -9.85 -12.98
C ILE A 35 -21.13 -10.65 -13.17
N THR A 36 -22.21 -10.18 -12.55
CA THR A 36 -23.55 -10.78 -12.57
C THR A 36 -24.53 -9.90 -13.32
N ASP A 37 -25.80 -9.90 -12.93
CA ASP A 37 -26.85 -9.10 -13.57
C ASP A 37 -26.94 -7.65 -13.03
N SER A 38 -26.06 -7.27 -12.11
CA SER A 38 -26.00 -5.94 -11.52
C SER A 38 -24.70 -5.22 -11.87
N MET A 39 -24.81 -3.92 -12.08
CA MET A 39 -23.70 -3.03 -12.40
C MET A 39 -22.62 -3.13 -11.33
N PRO A 40 -21.35 -3.41 -11.69
CA PRO A 40 -20.23 -3.38 -10.76
C PRO A 40 -20.07 -1.96 -10.17
N PRO A 41 -19.88 -1.83 -8.84
CA PRO A 41 -19.73 -0.51 -8.20
C PRO A 41 -18.48 0.24 -8.68
N GLU A 42 -17.47 -0.47 -9.18
CA GLU A 42 -16.24 0.08 -9.76
C GLU A 42 -16.48 0.71 -11.16
N LEU A 43 -17.60 0.39 -11.80
CA LEU A 43 -17.95 0.88 -13.15
C LEU A 43 -19.32 1.60 -13.13
N PRO A 44 -19.44 2.74 -12.46
CA PRO A 44 -20.75 3.39 -12.25
C PRO A 44 -21.31 4.12 -13.49
N ASP A 45 -20.51 4.27 -14.55
CA ASP A 45 -20.89 5.00 -15.76
C ASP A 45 -21.00 4.06 -16.97
N LEU A 46 -22.19 3.96 -17.56
CA LEU A 46 -22.49 3.11 -18.72
C LEU A 46 -21.83 3.60 -20.02
N GLU A 47 -21.43 4.87 -20.08
CA GLU A 47 -20.77 5.47 -21.25
C GLU A 47 -19.23 5.48 -21.08
N GLN A 48 -18.71 5.05 -19.95
CA GLN A 48 -17.27 4.96 -19.67
C GLN A 48 -16.56 4.05 -20.66
N ILE A 49 -15.37 4.45 -21.08
CA ILE A 49 -14.51 3.61 -21.92
C ILE A 49 -13.87 2.53 -21.04
N ILE A 50 -14.16 1.28 -21.33
CA ILE A 50 -13.68 0.11 -20.60
C ILE A 50 -12.80 -0.73 -21.52
N LEU A 51 -11.53 -0.87 -21.16
CA LEU A 51 -10.57 -1.76 -21.80
C LEU A 51 -10.46 -3.03 -20.97
N ILE A 52 -10.91 -4.15 -21.51
CA ILE A 52 -11.04 -5.39 -20.71
C ILE A 52 -10.11 -6.48 -21.24
N TYR A 53 -9.42 -7.17 -20.33
CA TYR A 53 -8.56 -8.29 -20.65
C TYR A 53 -8.68 -9.42 -19.61
N CYS A 54 -8.15 -10.60 -19.97
CA CYS A 54 -7.96 -11.70 -19.03
C CYS A 54 -6.59 -12.38 -19.28
N ARG A 55 -6.47 -13.68 -19.02
CA ARG A 55 -5.23 -14.42 -19.32
C ARG A 55 -5.00 -14.60 -20.82
N SER A 56 -6.02 -15.04 -21.59
CA SER A 56 -5.91 -15.45 -22.99
C SER A 56 -7.11 -15.06 -23.88
N GLY A 57 -7.96 -14.13 -23.43
CA GLY A 57 -9.09 -13.61 -24.19
C GLY A 57 -10.45 -14.31 -23.99
N ARG A 58 -10.54 -15.50 -23.34
CA ARG A 58 -11.83 -16.20 -23.15
C ARG A 58 -12.72 -15.49 -22.13
N ARG A 59 -12.23 -15.32 -20.89
CA ARG A 59 -13.00 -14.66 -19.81
C ARG A 59 -13.32 -13.20 -20.12
N SER A 60 -12.42 -12.49 -20.80
CA SER A 60 -12.65 -11.09 -21.18
C SER A 60 -13.77 -10.95 -22.21
N LYS A 61 -13.91 -11.87 -23.15
CA LYS A 61 -15.06 -11.91 -24.09
C LYS A 61 -16.38 -12.20 -23.38
N GLU A 62 -16.40 -13.15 -22.46
CA GLU A 62 -17.58 -13.45 -21.63
C GLU A 62 -17.97 -12.23 -20.78
N ALA A 63 -17.02 -11.59 -20.11
CA ALA A 63 -17.24 -10.40 -19.29
C ALA A 63 -17.70 -9.20 -20.12
N ALA A 64 -17.08 -8.96 -21.28
CA ALA A 64 -17.49 -7.89 -22.20
C ALA A 64 -18.95 -8.06 -22.65
N GLN A 65 -19.38 -9.30 -22.94
CA GLN A 65 -20.77 -9.57 -23.29
C GLN A 65 -21.72 -9.27 -22.12
N LYS A 66 -21.37 -9.68 -20.89
CA LYS A 66 -22.17 -9.37 -19.70
C LYS A 66 -22.32 -7.86 -19.47
N LEU A 67 -21.23 -7.09 -19.60
CA LEU A 67 -21.27 -5.64 -19.51
C LEU A 67 -22.13 -5.02 -20.62
N PHE A 68 -22.00 -5.49 -21.85
CA PHE A 68 -22.85 -5.06 -22.96
C PHE A 68 -24.34 -5.32 -22.68
N ASP A 69 -24.69 -6.48 -22.17
CA ASP A 69 -26.08 -6.87 -21.82
C ASP A 69 -26.64 -5.99 -20.67
N MET A 70 -25.77 -5.46 -19.80
CA MET A 70 -26.12 -4.46 -18.77
C MET A 70 -26.27 -3.02 -19.31
N GLY A 71 -25.89 -2.76 -20.58
CA GLY A 71 -26.06 -1.46 -21.22
C GLY A 71 -24.79 -0.62 -21.33
N TYR A 72 -23.63 -1.15 -21.01
CA TYR A 72 -22.35 -0.44 -21.28
C TYR A 72 -22.10 -0.32 -22.79
N THR A 73 -21.80 0.88 -23.26
CA THR A 73 -21.70 1.18 -24.70
C THR A 73 -20.27 1.16 -25.25
N ASN A 74 -19.26 1.29 -24.40
CA ASN A 74 -17.87 1.46 -24.79
C ASN A 74 -16.94 0.40 -24.17
N VAL A 75 -17.26 -0.88 -24.38
CA VAL A 75 -16.46 -2.02 -23.88
C VAL A 75 -15.59 -2.57 -24.99
N TYR A 76 -14.27 -2.52 -24.80
CA TYR A 76 -13.27 -2.99 -25.77
C TYR A 76 -12.44 -4.12 -25.18
N GLU A 77 -12.65 -5.33 -25.69
CA GLU A 77 -11.85 -6.51 -25.32
C GLU A 77 -10.58 -6.54 -26.17
N PHE A 78 -9.39 -6.64 -25.52
CA PHE A 78 -8.11 -6.59 -26.23
C PHE A 78 -7.22 -7.82 -26.05
N GLY A 79 -7.77 -8.92 -25.54
CA GLY A 79 -7.11 -10.23 -25.50
C GLY A 79 -6.63 -10.70 -24.15
N GLY A 80 -5.40 -11.16 -24.08
CA GLY A 80 -4.83 -11.78 -22.89
C GLY A 80 -3.51 -11.16 -22.46
N ILE A 81 -3.25 -11.18 -21.15
CA ILE A 81 -1.99 -10.71 -20.58
C ILE A 81 -0.79 -11.56 -21.05
N ILE A 82 -1.03 -12.81 -21.48
CA ILE A 82 0.03 -13.68 -22.03
C ILE A 82 0.63 -13.15 -23.34
N ASP A 83 -0.11 -12.32 -24.09
CA ASP A 83 0.31 -11.70 -25.34
C ASP A 83 0.70 -10.22 -25.12
N TRP A 84 0.60 -9.73 -23.88
CA TRP A 84 0.95 -8.35 -23.54
C TRP A 84 2.46 -8.15 -23.51
N THR A 85 2.94 -7.13 -24.23
CA THR A 85 4.38 -6.81 -24.34
C THR A 85 4.78 -5.58 -23.55
N GLY A 86 3.82 -4.92 -22.89
CA GLY A 86 4.07 -3.77 -22.05
C GLY A 86 4.48 -4.19 -20.61
N GLU A 87 4.60 -3.21 -19.76
CA GLU A 87 4.90 -3.41 -18.34
C GLU A 87 3.82 -4.25 -17.65
N VAL A 88 4.24 -5.08 -16.71
CA VAL A 88 3.38 -5.82 -15.78
C VAL A 88 3.86 -5.49 -14.38
N VAL A 89 2.92 -5.07 -13.53
CA VAL A 89 3.18 -4.77 -12.12
C VAL A 89 2.48 -5.80 -11.24
N THR A 90 3.05 -6.10 -10.09
CA THR A 90 2.41 -6.92 -9.05
C THR A 90 1.72 -6.01 -8.04
N GLU A 91 0.76 -6.52 -7.25
CA GLU A 91 0.23 -5.75 -6.11
C GLU A 91 1.34 -5.38 -5.12
N GLU A 92 2.39 -6.20 -5.02
CA GLU A 92 3.60 -5.85 -4.25
C GLU A 92 4.35 -4.63 -4.84
N ALA A 93 4.27 -4.40 -6.17
CA ALA A 93 4.85 -3.21 -6.82
C ALA A 93 3.90 -2.00 -6.79
N LYS A 94 2.60 -2.21 -6.53
CA LYS A 94 1.62 -1.17 -6.18
C LYS A 94 1.69 -0.81 -4.68
N ASP A 95 2.55 -1.54 -3.97
CA ASP A 95 3.02 -1.15 -2.67
C ASP A 95 3.87 0.12 -2.84
N THR A 96 3.20 1.27 -3.00
CA THR A 96 3.85 2.56 -2.86
C THR A 96 4.61 2.47 -1.55
N ALA A 97 5.95 2.45 -1.68
CA ALA A 97 6.81 2.33 -0.52
C ALA A 97 6.34 3.38 0.48
N MET A 98 5.86 2.92 1.66
CA MET A 98 5.45 3.85 2.70
C MET A 98 6.58 4.85 2.91
N THR A 99 6.32 6.12 2.67
CA THR A 99 7.27 7.19 2.95
C THR A 99 7.06 7.68 4.36
N LEU A 100 8.16 7.94 5.05
CA LEU A 100 8.14 8.50 6.40
C LEU A 100 8.85 9.85 6.37
N THR A 101 8.20 10.87 6.91
CA THR A 101 8.83 12.17 7.14
C THR A 101 8.85 12.48 8.62
N ILE A 102 9.90 13.18 9.06
CA ILE A 102 10.01 13.76 10.40
C ILE A 102 10.23 15.26 10.23
N ASP A 103 9.33 16.07 10.80
CA ASP A 103 9.31 17.54 10.64
C ASP A 103 9.38 17.97 9.16
N GLY A 104 8.68 17.21 8.29
CA GLY A 104 8.61 17.46 6.85
C GLY A 104 9.83 17.01 6.04
N LYS A 105 10.86 16.44 6.68
CA LYS A 105 12.04 15.88 6.01
C LYS A 105 11.83 14.38 5.79
N GLU A 106 11.96 13.91 4.56
CA GLU A 106 11.84 12.49 4.20
C GLU A 106 13.02 11.68 4.76
N MET A 107 12.70 10.52 5.34
CA MET A 107 13.66 9.61 5.96
C MET A 107 13.89 8.38 5.07
N PRO A 108 15.14 7.92 4.93
CA PRO A 108 15.43 6.64 4.32
C PRO A 108 15.02 5.52 5.29
N VAL A 109 13.91 4.85 5.00
CA VAL A 109 13.35 3.81 5.87
C VAL A 109 13.33 2.47 5.16
N THR A 110 13.82 1.44 5.85
CA THR A 110 13.60 0.04 5.49
C THR A 110 12.49 -0.51 6.39
N TRP A 111 11.32 -0.81 5.80
CA TRP A 111 10.16 -1.39 6.50
C TRP A 111 10.29 -2.90 6.62
N GLU A 112 9.77 -3.47 7.72
CA GLU A 112 9.67 -4.92 7.89
C GLU A 112 8.48 -5.47 7.08
N ASP A 113 8.60 -6.69 6.57
CA ASP A 113 7.47 -7.41 5.96
C ASP A 113 6.73 -8.24 7.02
N ASN A 114 5.78 -7.62 7.70
CA ASN A 114 4.96 -8.29 8.72
C ASN A 114 3.52 -7.74 8.75
N ALA A 115 2.63 -8.43 9.46
CA ALA A 115 1.21 -8.06 9.55
C ALA A 115 0.99 -6.67 10.15
N SER A 116 1.84 -6.24 11.09
CA SER A 116 1.72 -4.91 11.73
C SER A 116 2.03 -3.79 10.74
N VAL A 117 3.03 -3.96 9.87
CA VAL A 117 3.37 -2.97 8.83
C VAL A 117 2.29 -2.92 7.74
N LYS A 118 1.71 -4.07 7.38
CA LYS A 118 0.57 -4.12 6.43
C LYS A 118 -0.62 -3.34 6.96
N GLU A 119 -0.96 -3.54 8.22
CA GLU A 119 -2.08 -2.85 8.87
C GLU A 119 -1.77 -1.35 9.14
N LEU A 120 -0.50 -1.01 9.47
CA LEU A 120 -0.05 0.38 9.56
C LEU A 120 -0.25 1.12 8.22
N LYS A 121 0.04 0.46 7.11
CA LYS A 121 -0.17 1.00 5.77
C LYS A 121 -1.64 1.24 5.46
N GLU A 122 -2.55 0.36 5.87
CA GLU A 122 -3.99 0.51 5.66
C GLU A 122 -4.57 1.75 6.37
N ILE A 123 -3.93 2.21 7.47
CA ILE A 123 -4.36 3.40 8.21
C ILE A 123 -3.66 4.69 7.76
N CYS A 124 -2.76 4.61 6.77
CA CYS A 124 -2.13 5.80 6.19
C CYS A 124 -3.11 6.55 5.25
N PRO A 125 -2.98 7.89 5.11
CA PRO A 125 -1.93 8.74 5.67
C PRO A 125 -2.10 8.99 7.16
N LEU A 126 -0.99 8.97 7.89
CA LEU A 126 -0.94 9.10 9.34
C LEU A 126 -0.01 10.24 9.77
N THR A 127 -0.48 11.08 10.69
CA THR A 127 0.35 12.11 11.33
C THR A 127 0.38 11.86 12.83
N VAL A 128 1.57 11.72 13.39
CA VAL A 128 1.79 11.44 14.81
C VAL A 128 2.69 12.50 15.43
N ASN A 129 2.21 13.15 16.49
CA ASN A 129 3.07 13.98 17.33
C ASN A 129 3.83 13.04 18.27
N LEU A 130 5.15 13.01 18.12
CA LEU A 130 6.03 12.23 18.96
C LEU A 130 6.61 13.13 20.06
N SER A 131 6.65 12.59 21.26
CA SER A 131 7.27 13.27 22.42
C SER A 131 8.48 12.48 22.92
N MET A 132 9.49 13.22 23.38
CA MET A 132 10.71 12.64 23.96
C MET A 132 10.40 11.83 25.22
N TYR A 133 10.92 10.60 25.29
CA TYR A 133 10.84 9.78 26.48
C TYR A 133 12.20 9.16 26.83
N GLY A 134 12.57 9.19 28.09
CA GLY A 134 13.81 8.58 28.61
C GLY A 134 15.11 9.17 28.07
N GLY A 135 15.08 10.11 27.13
CA GLY A 135 16.28 10.70 26.49
C GLY A 135 16.94 9.80 25.45
N PHE A 136 16.21 8.78 24.92
CA PHE A 136 16.70 7.85 23.92
C PHE A 136 15.64 7.42 22.90
N GLU A 137 14.40 7.86 23.07
CA GLU A 137 13.30 7.51 22.16
C GLU A 137 12.27 8.64 22.02
N GLN A 138 11.55 8.64 20.90
CA GLN A 138 10.38 9.46 20.62
C GLN A 138 9.16 8.56 20.55
N VAL A 139 8.07 8.91 21.24
CA VAL A 139 6.88 8.07 21.38
C VAL A 139 5.62 8.83 21.03
N GLY A 140 4.72 8.24 20.25
CA GLY A 140 3.42 8.83 19.93
C GLY A 140 2.35 7.81 19.62
N SER A 141 1.09 8.18 19.85
CA SER A 141 -0.06 7.33 19.56
C SER A 141 -0.45 7.37 18.10
N ILE A 142 -0.67 6.22 17.50
CA ILE A 142 -1.23 6.09 16.13
C ILE A 142 -2.77 6.18 16.09
N GLY A 143 -3.41 6.48 17.22
CA GLY A 143 -4.85 6.75 17.32
C GLY A 143 -5.73 5.51 17.43
N GLN A 144 -5.26 4.35 17.04
CA GLN A 144 -5.95 3.06 17.13
C GLN A 144 -4.95 1.93 17.37
N SER A 145 -5.45 0.74 17.72
CA SER A 145 -4.59 -0.44 17.84
C SER A 145 -4.54 -1.21 16.53
N ILE A 146 -3.35 -1.66 16.18
CA ILE A 146 -3.09 -2.55 15.05
C ILE A 146 -2.50 -3.88 15.54
N ASN A 147 -2.40 -4.85 14.64
CA ASN A 147 -1.81 -6.16 14.92
C ASN A 147 -0.40 -6.01 15.50
N ARG A 148 -0.07 -6.85 16.48
CA ARG A 148 1.26 -6.88 17.10
C ARG A 148 1.76 -8.30 17.27
N ASP A 149 3.08 -8.46 17.16
CA ASP A 149 3.83 -9.69 17.44
C ASP A 149 5.04 -9.32 18.33
N ASP A 150 4.73 -8.96 19.59
CA ASP A 150 5.72 -8.45 20.52
C ASP A 150 6.77 -9.51 20.86
N LYS A 151 8.01 -9.19 20.60
CA LYS A 151 9.18 -10.03 20.94
C LYS A 151 10.14 -9.25 21.81
N GLN A 152 10.78 -9.93 22.76
CA GLN A 152 11.87 -9.33 23.51
C GLN A 152 13.03 -9.03 22.56
N ILE A 153 13.25 -7.74 22.30
CA ILE A 153 14.33 -7.26 21.42
C ILE A 153 15.14 -6.18 22.12
N SER A 154 16.39 -6.03 21.74
CA SER A 154 17.22 -4.86 22.06
C SER A 154 17.22 -3.93 20.86
N THR A 155 16.66 -2.76 21.02
CA THR A 155 16.59 -1.73 19.98
C THR A 155 17.93 -1.02 19.84
N LYS A 156 18.11 -0.36 18.71
CA LYS A 156 19.27 0.46 18.37
C LYS A 156 18.80 1.77 17.71
N PHE A 157 19.73 2.66 17.50
CA PHE A 157 19.49 3.90 16.74
C PHE A 157 18.79 3.63 15.43
N GLY A 158 17.74 4.38 15.11
CA GLY A 158 16.96 4.25 13.90
C GLY A 158 15.84 3.21 13.94
N ASP A 159 15.77 2.32 14.94
CA ASP A 159 14.69 1.35 15.01
C ASP A 159 13.35 2.02 15.23
N ILE A 160 12.38 1.61 14.42
CA ILE A 160 10.96 1.97 14.51
C ILE A 160 10.21 0.76 15.03
N VAL A 161 9.49 0.91 16.12
CA VAL A 161 8.75 -0.21 16.71
C VAL A 161 7.32 0.19 17.08
N LEU A 162 6.45 -0.80 17.19
CA LEU A 162 5.14 -0.69 17.79
C LEU A 162 5.22 -1.14 19.25
N TYR A 163 4.71 -0.33 20.14
CA TYR A 163 4.56 -0.64 21.56
C TYR A 163 3.08 -0.70 21.93
N SER A 164 2.69 -1.72 22.69
CA SER A 164 1.30 -1.94 23.14
C SER A 164 0.23 -1.94 22.05
N GLY A 165 0.63 -2.10 20.77
CA GLY A 165 -0.27 -2.16 19.64
C GLY A 165 -0.78 -0.81 19.11
N ASN A 166 -0.53 0.30 19.81
CA ASN A 166 -1.08 1.62 19.43
C ASN A 166 -0.11 2.79 19.60
N GLN A 167 1.14 2.54 19.94
CA GLN A 167 2.18 3.56 20.03
C GLN A 167 3.32 3.24 19.07
N ILE A 168 3.66 4.19 18.22
CA ILE A 168 4.88 4.14 17.43
C ILE A 168 6.03 4.76 18.23
N VAL A 169 7.17 4.10 18.21
CA VAL A 169 8.39 4.52 18.91
C VAL A 169 9.55 4.56 17.93
N VAL A 170 10.29 5.67 17.93
CA VAL A 170 11.49 5.85 17.10
C VAL A 170 12.69 6.07 18.02
N PHE A 171 13.69 5.21 17.89
CA PHE A 171 14.87 5.20 18.74
C PHE A 171 16.01 6.06 18.21
N TYR A 172 16.55 6.94 19.05
CA TYR A 172 17.85 7.60 18.88
C TYR A 172 18.82 7.24 20.01
N GLY A 173 18.61 6.08 20.59
CA GLY A 173 19.40 5.38 21.59
C GLY A 173 19.02 3.90 21.60
N SER A 174 19.10 3.24 22.72
CA SER A 174 18.79 1.82 22.84
C SER A 174 17.98 1.50 24.09
N ASN A 175 17.10 0.51 23.96
CA ASN A 175 16.32 -0.07 25.05
C ASN A 175 16.16 -1.58 24.82
N SER A 176 15.72 -2.31 25.83
CA SER A 176 15.42 -3.75 25.71
C SER A 176 14.08 -4.05 26.36
N TRP A 177 13.09 -4.35 25.52
CA TRP A 177 11.73 -4.62 25.94
C TRP A 177 10.99 -5.48 24.91
N ALA A 178 9.73 -5.80 25.20
CA ALA A 178 8.87 -6.49 24.26
C ALA A 178 8.24 -5.49 23.27
N TYR A 179 8.66 -5.54 22.00
CA TYR A 179 8.20 -4.68 20.93
C TYR A 179 7.89 -5.51 19.67
N THR A 180 7.02 -4.96 18.83
CA THR A 180 6.88 -5.41 17.45
C THR A 180 7.70 -4.49 16.54
N LYS A 181 8.68 -5.03 15.83
CA LYS A 181 9.50 -4.23 14.91
C LYS A 181 8.68 -3.81 13.69
N LEU A 182 8.75 -2.51 13.33
CA LEU A 182 8.08 -1.96 12.15
C LEU A 182 9.08 -1.63 11.04
N GLY A 183 10.28 -1.17 11.39
CA GLY A 183 11.27 -0.78 10.40
C GLY A 183 12.53 -0.18 11.03
N HIS A 184 13.34 0.45 10.17
CA HIS A 184 14.58 1.09 10.54
C HIS A 184 14.84 2.32 9.67
N ILE A 185 15.24 3.44 10.29
CA ILE A 185 15.70 4.65 9.60
C ILE A 185 17.21 4.52 9.37
N ASP A 186 17.63 4.53 8.11
CA ASP A 186 19.02 4.32 7.70
C ASP A 186 19.83 5.65 7.75
N LEU A 187 19.95 6.22 8.95
CA LEU A 187 20.77 7.40 9.27
C LEU A 187 21.82 7.06 10.32
N SER A 188 22.88 7.87 10.40
CA SER A 188 23.89 7.74 11.44
C SER A 188 23.34 8.12 12.84
N GLU A 189 23.97 7.60 13.89
CA GLU A 189 23.63 7.93 15.29
C GLU A 189 23.67 9.44 15.56
N GLU A 190 24.62 10.16 14.95
CA GLU A 190 24.74 11.59 15.08
C GLU A 190 23.56 12.33 14.44
N GLU A 191 23.17 11.96 13.22
CA GLU A 191 22.04 12.55 12.51
C GLU A 191 20.72 12.27 13.24
N LEU A 192 20.51 11.04 13.74
CA LEU A 192 19.32 10.67 14.52
C LEU A 192 19.25 11.43 15.84
N THR A 193 20.37 11.60 16.52
CA THR A 193 20.43 12.36 17.78
C THR A 193 20.12 13.84 17.53
N GLN A 194 20.64 14.41 16.45
CA GLN A 194 20.33 15.80 16.07
C GLN A 194 18.86 15.99 15.70
N LEU A 195 18.28 15.01 15.03
CA LEU A 195 16.88 15.06 14.56
C LEU A 195 15.89 14.85 15.71
N LEU A 196 16.13 13.88 16.58
CA LEU A 196 15.16 13.38 17.56
C LEU A 196 15.46 13.79 19.00
N GLY A 197 16.66 14.25 19.29
CA GLY A 197 17.12 14.55 20.65
C GLY A 197 16.91 15.98 21.13
N ASN A 198 16.25 16.86 20.35
CA ASN A 198 16.14 18.29 20.64
C ASN A 198 14.72 18.77 20.94
N GLY A 199 13.77 17.90 21.13
CA GLY A 199 12.36 18.24 21.40
C GLY A 199 11.39 17.24 20.78
N ASP A 200 10.12 17.55 20.91
CA ASP A 200 9.05 16.78 20.26
C ASP A 200 9.10 17.01 18.74
N VAL A 201 8.73 15.99 17.96
CA VAL A 201 8.76 16.04 16.49
C VAL A 201 7.43 15.53 15.90
N VAL A 202 7.15 15.91 14.66
CA VAL A 202 5.99 15.43 13.91
C VAL A 202 6.43 14.37 12.92
N LEU A 203 5.90 13.17 13.07
CA LEU A 203 6.10 12.05 12.16
C LEU A 203 4.87 11.94 11.23
N GLU A 204 5.10 11.85 9.92
CA GLU A 204 4.06 11.54 8.95
C GLU A 204 4.44 10.29 8.16
N ILE A 205 3.46 9.42 7.94
CA ILE A 205 3.57 8.23 7.08
C ILE A 205 2.53 8.36 5.97
N LYS A 206 2.97 8.17 4.72
CA LYS A 206 2.13 8.27 3.51
C LYS A 206 2.34 7.08 2.61
#